data_e3fe487ea22cbd3a42166b04ced352e0
#
_entry.id   e3fe487ea22cbd3a42166b04ced352e0
#
_cell.length_a   1.000
_cell.length_b   1.000
_cell.length_c   1.000
_cell.angle_alpha   90.00
_cell.angle_beta   90.00
_cell.angle_gamma   90.00
#
_symmetry.space_group_name_H-M   'P 1'
#
loop_
_entity.id
_entity.type
_entity.pdbx_description
1 polymer ?
#
loop_
_entity_poly.entity_id
_entity_poly.type
_entity_poly.pdbx_seq_one_letter_code
_entity_poly.pdbx_strand_id
1 'polypeptide(L)'
;MGEMTQNKEGWKGKILSGLFWRFLEQISYQGIQLIFSLFLLRILDTEEVGAVSVISIFITIANTFIQSGFSQALMQKKEIKEEDYSSVFYLTLALSGGIYLLFYGISPFVAEFYHLPVLESLLRQMGILLFPGAVISIQMAYAGRALQFRPIFLASFFSSLFSGVLAVFLAYRGYGSFAMAYQQISYYFFTMLILFLCLPWRPKLLFRLSSLSALFHFGWKILFSGLLDQIWQNIYGLVIGKRYKVEELALYNRGEMFPKLLSSTLSTMISGVMFPAFSKMQEEKGTLQEMARKTIRFSAFLLFPILFGLMAVAKPFIILLLTRKWIGMLPYLRFLSVTYLFLPLHMCNLQLMNSQGRSDLFLKLEIIKKILGIIILLLTFPFGIFVMLFGKNVGEVLCLYLNAKPNEKLIQYGFFSQLKDCLASFIASFLMGGIVYLSQGQLEKRGMIELWQLIALIPLGAICYILFSLLLNRKDIKTLMELNPLKRKGM
;
A
#
# COMPACT_ATOMS: atom_id res chain seq x y z
N MET A 1 38.98 -16.48 16.85
CA MET A 1 37.98 -17.05 15.88
C MET A 1 36.64 -17.36 16.55
N GLY A 2 36.59 -17.80 17.82
CA GLY A 2 35.33 -18.12 18.53
C GLY A 2 34.42 -16.94 18.83
N GLU A 3 34.94 -15.76 19.15
CA GLU A 3 34.14 -14.56 19.45
C GLU A 3 33.44 -13.95 18.22
N MET A 4 34.05 -14.03 17.01
CA MET A 4 33.43 -13.56 15.77
C MET A 4 32.30 -14.48 15.30
N THR A 5 32.31 -15.75 15.62
CA THR A 5 31.24 -16.71 15.27
C THR A 5 30.05 -16.58 16.22
N GLN A 6 30.25 -16.41 17.52
CA GLN A 6 29.19 -16.18 18.51
C GLN A 6 28.46 -14.85 18.25
N ASN A 7 29.17 -13.80 17.82
CA ASN A 7 28.58 -12.52 17.48
C ASN A 7 27.72 -12.61 16.20
N LYS A 8 28.12 -13.43 15.21
CA LYS A 8 27.34 -13.66 13.98
C LYS A 8 26.06 -14.47 14.21
N GLU A 9 26.05 -15.44 15.13
CA GLU A 9 24.83 -16.19 15.46
C GLU A 9 23.81 -15.32 16.24
N GLY A 10 24.26 -14.50 17.17
CA GLY A 10 23.44 -13.55 17.89
C GLY A 10 22.80 -12.49 16.96
N TRP A 11 23.51 -12.04 15.93
CA TRP A 11 22.99 -11.12 14.90
C TRP A 11 21.93 -11.78 14.01
N LYS A 12 22.15 -13.01 13.57
CA LYS A 12 21.16 -13.76 12.77
C LYS A 12 19.86 -13.96 13.54
N GLY A 13 19.94 -14.31 14.82
CA GLY A 13 18.76 -14.45 15.68
C GLY A 13 17.99 -13.15 15.85
N LYS A 14 18.67 -12.00 16.05
CA LYS A 14 18.03 -10.68 16.13
C LYS A 14 17.36 -10.27 14.83
N ILE A 15 17.98 -10.54 13.68
CA ILE A 15 17.40 -10.23 12.36
C ILE A 15 16.14 -11.08 12.12
N LEU A 16 16.20 -12.39 12.37
CA LEU A 16 15.05 -13.29 12.19
C LEU A 16 13.88 -12.92 13.11
N SER A 17 14.18 -12.66 14.38
CA SER A 17 13.18 -12.14 15.34
C SER A 17 12.61 -10.81 14.88
N GLY A 18 13.43 -9.90 14.37
CA GLY A 18 12.99 -8.62 13.83
C GLY A 18 12.06 -8.75 12.64
N LEU A 19 12.39 -9.63 11.69
CA LEU A 19 11.53 -9.93 10.53
C LEU A 19 10.19 -10.53 10.97
N PHE A 20 10.21 -11.46 11.93
CA PHE A 20 8.98 -12.05 12.48
C PHE A 20 8.07 -10.99 13.11
N TRP A 21 8.61 -10.12 13.97
CA TRP A 21 7.80 -9.06 14.62
C TRP A 21 7.27 -8.04 13.61
N ARG A 22 8.06 -7.69 12.58
CA ARG A 22 7.61 -6.81 11.50
C ARG A 22 6.49 -7.43 10.67
N PHE A 23 6.61 -8.72 10.35
CA PHE A 23 5.57 -9.44 9.64
C PHE A 23 4.27 -9.51 10.46
N LEU A 24 4.39 -9.83 11.74
CA LEU A 24 3.25 -9.89 12.66
C LEU A 24 2.61 -8.52 12.85
N GLU A 25 3.40 -7.46 12.97
CA GLU A 25 2.94 -6.06 13.04
C GLU A 25 2.11 -5.71 11.80
N GLN A 26 2.63 -5.96 10.61
CA GLN A 26 1.96 -5.60 9.37
C GLN A 26 0.63 -6.34 9.17
N ILE A 27 0.61 -7.66 9.42
CA ILE A 27 -0.62 -8.45 9.28
C ILE A 27 -1.66 -8.04 10.31
N SER A 28 -1.25 -7.90 11.58
CA SER A 28 -2.17 -7.53 12.66
C SER A 28 -2.75 -6.14 12.44
N TYR A 29 -1.91 -5.16 12.09
CA TYR A 29 -2.36 -3.81 11.79
C TYR A 29 -3.36 -3.77 10.63
N GLN A 30 -3.00 -4.39 9.49
CA GLN A 30 -3.89 -4.42 8.33
C GLN A 30 -5.19 -5.17 8.60
N GLY A 31 -5.11 -6.30 9.30
CA GLY A 31 -6.30 -7.09 9.66
C GLY A 31 -7.25 -6.32 10.59
N ILE A 32 -6.72 -5.72 11.65
CA ILE A 32 -7.52 -4.93 12.60
C ILE A 32 -8.13 -3.71 11.90
N GLN A 33 -7.34 -2.97 11.12
CA GLN A 33 -7.83 -1.81 10.38
C GLN A 33 -8.91 -2.18 9.36
N LEU A 34 -8.77 -3.32 8.67
CA LEU A 34 -9.80 -3.82 7.76
C LEU A 34 -11.11 -4.10 8.51
N ILE A 35 -11.04 -4.84 9.63
CA ILE A 35 -12.22 -5.20 10.42
C ILE A 35 -12.95 -3.93 10.88
N PHE A 36 -12.26 -3.00 11.54
CA PHE A 36 -12.89 -1.77 12.02
C PHE A 36 -13.36 -0.86 10.89
N SER A 37 -12.64 -0.82 9.76
CA SER A 37 -13.09 -0.11 8.57
C SER A 37 -14.43 -0.67 8.05
N LEU A 38 -14.59 -2.00 8.01
CA LEU A 38 -15.87 -2.61 7.60
C LEU A 38 -17.02 -2.23 8.53
N PHE A 39 -16.79 -2.21 9.86
CA PHE A 39 -17.80 -1.77 10.82
C PHE A 39 -18.18 -0.29 10.61
N LEU A 40 -17.19 0.58 10.48
CA LEU A 40 -17.42 2.01 10.26
C LEU A 40 -18.17 2.28 8.95
N LEU A 41 -17.82 1.57 7.86
CA LEU A 41 -18.48 1.73 6.56
C LEU A 41 -19.94 1.23 6.56
N ARG A 42 -20.32 0.35 7.49
CA ARG A 42 -21.73 -0.04 7.68
C ARG A 42 -22.55 1.03 8.38
N ILE A 43 -21.92 1.82 9.26
CA ILE A 43 -22.58 2.85 10.08
C ILE A 43 -22.59 4.19 9.32
N LEU A 44 -21.41 4.63 8.86
CA LEU A 44 -21.19 5.95 8.26
C LEU A 44 -21.71 6.02 6.81
N ASP A 45 -22.07 7.24 6.39
CA ASP A 45 -22.49 7.51 5.03
C ASP A 45 -21.31 7.85 4.10
N THR A 46 -21.56 7.77 2.78
CA THR A 46 -20.52 7.99 1.77
C THR A 46 -19.95 9.40 1.82
N GLU A 47 -20.77 10.41 2.13
CA GLU A 47 -20.34 11.80 2.27
C GLU A 47 -19.38 11.96 3.47
N GLU A 48 -19.73 11.37 4.61
CA GLU A 48 -18.90 11.40 5.84
C GLU A 48 -17.53 10.79 5.62
N VAL A 49 -17.50 9.62 4.96
CA VAL A 49 -16.26 8.91 4.61
C VAL A 49 -15.47 9.71 3.56
N GLY A 50 -16.15 10.36 2.62
CA GLY A 50 -15.55 11.22 1.61
C GLY A 50 -14.86 12.44 2.22
N ALA A 51 -15.50 13.10 3.19
CA ALA A 51 -14.92 14.23 3.91
C ALA A 51 -13.59 13.86 4.60
N VAL A 52 -13.57 12.73 5.31
CA VAL A 52 -12.33 12.23 5.93
C VAL A 52 -11.29 11.84 4.88
N SER A 53 -11.70 11.30 3.73
CA SER A 53 -10.80 10.95 2.65
C SER A 53 -10.07 12.16 2.08
N VAL A 54 -10.76 13.28 1.89
CA VAL A 54 -10.14 14.56 1.47
C VAL A 54 -9.07 14.98 2.48
N ILE A 55 -9.44 15.07 3.76
CA ILE A 55 -8.50 15.54 4.80
C ILE A 55 -7.32 14.58 4.97
N SER A 56 -7.55 13.27 4.84
CA SER A 56 -6.47 12.27 4.94
C SER A 56 -5.38 12.47 3.89
N ILE A 57 -5.67 13.02 2.71
CA ILE A 57 -4.66 13.36 1.70
C ILE A 57 -3.73 14.46 2.23
N PHE A 58 -4.28 15.54 2.80
CA PHE A 58 -3.48 16.63 3.38
C PHE A 58 -2.62 16.12 4.54
N ILE A 59 -3.20 15.33 5.42
CA ILE A 59 -2.49 14.73 6.56
C ILE A 59 -1.36 13.80 6.09
N THR A 60 -1.58 12.99 5.07
CA THR A 60 -0.56 12.06 4.55
C THR A 60 0.63 12.82 3.95
N ILE A 61 0.37 13.90 3.20
CA ILE A 61 1.41 14.77 2.66
C ILE A 61 2.18 15.44 3.80
N ALA A 62 1.49 15.99 4.81
CA ALA A 62 2.11 16.62 5.97
C ALA A 62 2.97 15.63 6.78
N ASN A 63 2.46 14.41 7.02
CA ASN A 63 3.23 13.36 7.69
C ASN A 63 4.51 13.00 6.93
N THR A 64 4.49 13.05 5.60
CA THR A 64 5.70 12.83 4.80
C THR A 64 6.76 13.88 5.08
N PHE A 65 6.37 15.14 5.25
CA PHE A 65 7.29 16.21 5.68
C PHE A 65 7.93 15.93 7.04
N ILE A 66 7.17 15.40 7.99
CA ILE A 66 7.61 15.17 9.36
C ILE A 66 8.45 13.89 9.48
N GLN A 67 8.00 12.81 8.82
CA GLN A 67 8.58 11.47 9.00
C GLN A 67 9.67 11.13 7.99
N SER A 68 9.60 11.69 6.76
CA SER A 68 10.59 11.39 5.72
C SER A 68 11.88 12.20 5.89
N GLY A 69 12.98 11.63 5.45
CA GLY A 69 14.27 12.29 5.40
C GLY A 69 15.02 12.27 6.72
N PHE A 70 14.55 12.91 7.76
CA PHE A 70 15.28 12.98 9.04
C PHE A 70 15.34 11.63 9.77
N SER A 71 14.23 10.91 9.85
CA SER A 71 14.20 9.58 10.49
C SER A 71 15.08 8.58 9.74
N GLN A 72 15.10 8.62 8.41
CA GLN A 72 15.97 7.77 7.60
C GLN A 72 17.43 8.20 7.70
N ALA A 73 17.72 9.51 7.77
CA ALA A 73 19.06 10.02 7.99
C ALA A 73 19.61 9.60 9.36
N LEU A 74 18.77 9.63 10.42
CA LEU A 74 19.14 9.08 11.74
C LEU A 74 19.47 7.59 11.67
N MET A 75 18.70 6.80 10.92
CA MET A 75 18.98 5.36 10.78
C MET A 75 20.28 5.07 10.02
N GLN A 76 20.65 5.91 9.05
CA GLN A 76 21.83 5.73 8.18
C GLN A 76 23.13 6.22 8.82
N LYS A 77 23.10 7.26 9.66
CA LYS A 77 24.30 7.87 10.27
C LYS A 77 25.09 6.82 11.04
N LYS A 78 26.39 6.62 10.71
CA LYS A 78 27.24 5.58 11.32
C LYS A 78 27.36 5.75 12.84
N GLU A 79 27.77 6.94 13.26
CA GLU A 79 27.89 7.33 14.68
C GLU A 79 26.79 8.31 15.02
N ILE A 80 25.88 7.89 15.88
CA ILE A 80 24.76 8.71 16.32
C ILE A 80 24.93 9.04 17.79
N LYS A 81 24.67 10.31 18.14
CA LYS A 81 24.70 10.82 19.51
C LYS A 81 23.28 11.14 19.96
N GLU A 82 23.06 11.21 21.25
CA GLU A 82 21.78 11.62 21.81
C GLU A 82 21.36 13.03 21.37
N GLU A 83 22.35 13.91 21.14
CA GLU A 83 22.14 15.25 20.59
C GLU A 83 21.47 15.21 19.19
N ASP A 84 21.79 14.20 18.36
CA ASP A 84 21.21 14.04 17.03
C ASP A 84 19.71 13.73 17.13
N TYR A 85 19.34 12.74 17.97
CA TYR A 85 17.93 12.37 18.19
C TYR A 85 17.14 13.54 18.77
N SER A 86 17.68 14.23 19.80
CA SER A 86 16.99 15.34 20.46
C SER A 86 16.85 16.55 19.53
N SER A 87 17.89 16.88 18.74
CA SER A 87 17.83 17.98 17.78
C SER A 87 16.79 17.74 16.69
N VAL A 88 16.72 16.50 16.12
CA VAL A 88 15.71 16.12 15.13
C VAL A 88 14.31 16.11 15.76
N PHE A 89 14.17 15.66 17.00
CA PHE A 89 12.90 15.70 17.73
C PHE A 89 12.34 17.12 17.83
N TYR A 90 13.13 18.08 18.29
CA TYR A 90 12.68 19.48 18.38
C TYR A 90 12.41 20.10 17.01
N LEU A 91 13.20 19.77 16.00
CA LEU A 91 12.94 20.24 14.65
C LEU A 91 11.63 19.68 14.09
N THR A 92 11.40 18.37 14.20
CA THR A 92 10.16 17.75 13.70
C THR A 92 8.93 18.21 14.47
N LEU A 93 9.07 18.47 15.77
CA LEU A 93 8.01 19.05 16.59
C LEU A 93 7.70 20.50 16.17
N ALA A 94 8.72 21.31 15.90
CA ALA A 94 8.54 22.67 15.40
C ALA A 94 7.92 22.69 14.00
N LEU A 95 8.34 21.78 13.11
CA LEU A 95 7.71 21.60 11.79
C LEU A 95 6.25 21.18 11.93
N SER A 96 5.93 20.27 12.85
CA SER A 96 4.54 19.87 13.12
C SER A 96 3.70 21.06 13.57
N GLY A 97 4.23 21.92 14.46
CA GLY A 97 3.58 23.15 14.88
C GLY A 97 3.36 24.12 13.73
N GLY A 98 4.39 24.33 12.89
CA GLY A 98 4.28 25.20 11.71
C GLY A 98 3.24 24.70 10.70
N ILE A 99 3.24 23.39 10.38
CA ILE A 99 2.26 22.77 9.47
C ILE A 99 0.85 22.79 10.09
N TYR A 100 0.73 22.57 11.40
CA TYR A 100 -0.55 22.68 12.12
C TYR A 100 -1.13 24.09 12.03
N LEU A 101 -0.32 25.13 12.26
CA LEU A 101 -0.73 26.53 12.11
C LEU A 101 -1.12 26.85 10.67
N LEU A 102 -0.38 26.33 9.70
CA LEU A 102 -0.75 26.42 8.29
C LEU A 102 -2.11 25.78 8.03
N PHE A 103 -2.34 24.55 8.52
CA PHE A 103 -3.62 23.85 8.38
C PHE A 103 -4.76 24.61 9.05
N TYR A 104 -4.51 25.18 10.23
CA TYR A 104 -5.49 26.01 10.93
C TYR A 104 -5.89 27.23 10.11
N GLY A 105 -4.89 27.91 9.48
CA GLY A 105 -5.13 29.10 8.66
C GLY A 105 -5.80 28.79 7.31
N ILE A 106 -5.41 27.68 6.63
CA ILE A 106 -5.99 27.32 5.32
C ILE A 106 -7.31 26.54 5.44
N SER A 107 -7.70 26.06 6.62
CA SER A 107 -8.88 25.21 6.79
C SER A 107 -10.19 25.84 6.26
N PRO A 108 -10.47 27.16 6.41
CA PRO A 108 -11.66 27.75 5.82
C PRO A 108 -11.61 27.72 4.28
N PHE A 109 -10.44 28.01 3.70
CA PHE A 109 -10.26 27.95 2.25
C PHE A 109 -10.44 26.54 1.68
N VAL A 110 -9.97 25.51 2.41
CA VAL A 110 -10.18 24.11 2.03
C VAL A 110 -11.68 23.77 2.07
N ALA A 111 -12.41 24.19 3.12
CA ALA A 111 -13.84 23.98 3.24
C ALA A 111 -14.62 24.65 2.11
N GLU A 112 -14.27 25.89 1.77
CA GLU A 112 -14.86 26.63 0.65
C GLU A 112 -14.51 25.99 -0.69
N PHE A 113 -13.23 25.59 -0.89
CA PHE A 113 -12.75 24.98 -2.13
C PHE A 113 -13.48 23.68 -2.46
N TYR A 114 -13.80 22.86 -1.46
CA TYR A 114 -14.55 21.61 -1.64
C TYR A 114 -16.06 21.76 -1.44
N HIS A 115 -16.56 22.98 -1.11
CA HIS A 115 -17.94 23.28 -0.79
C HIS A 115 -18.51 22.42 0.35
N LEU A 116 -17.70 22.13 1.37
CA LEU A 116 -18.07 21.26 2.49
C LEU A 116 -17.57 21.85 3.84
N PRO A 117 -18.44 22.54 4.60
CA PRO A 117 -18.05 23.25 5.81
C PRO A 117 -17.39 22.36 6.89
N VAL A 118 -17.79 21.09 6.96
CA VAL A 118 -17.23 20.14 7.95
C VAL A 118 -15.73 19.93 7.82
N LEU A 119 -15.14 20.17 6.63
CA LEU A 119 -13.71 20.00 6.36
C LEU A 119 -12.86 20.97 7.19
N GLU A 120 -13.38 22.16 7.53
CA GLU A 120 -12.66 23.12 8.37
C GLU A 120 -12.36 22.53 9.76
N SER A 121 -13.40 22.02 10.41
CA SER A 121 -13.26 21.40 11.73
C SER A 121 -12.45 20.10 11.67
N LEU A 122 -12.65 19.28 10.62
CA LEU A 122 -11.90 18.03 10.43
C LEU A 122 -10.41 18.31 10.24
N LEU A 123 -10.03 19.27 9.39
CA LEU A 123 -8.63 19.59 9.13
C LEU A 123 -7.93 20.12 10.40
N ARG A 124 -8.59 21.00 11.16
CA ARG A 124 -8.07 21.51 12.43
C ARG A 124 -7.87 20.41 13.45
N GLN A 125 -8.84 19.50 13.61
CA GLN A 125 -8.75 18.42 14.58
C GLN A 125 -7.75 17.36 14.16
N MET A 126 -7.80 16.90 12.90
CA MET A 126 -6.86 15.88 12.40
C MET A 126 -5.43 16.41 12.33
N GLY A 127 -5.23 17.71 12.15
CA GLY A 127 -3.89 18.32 12.22
C GLY A 127 -3.16 18.07 13.54
N ILE A 128 -3.89 17.85 14.64
CA ILE A 128 -3.30 17.54 15.95
C ILE A 128 -2.45 16.26 15.93
N LEU A 129 -2.80 15.29 15.07
CA LEU A 129 -2.04 14.03 14.98
C LEU A 129 -0.59 14.20 14.46
N LEU A 130 -0.24 15.38 13.90
CA LEU A 130 1.11 15.68 13.46
C LEU A 130 2.10 15.72 14.63
N PHE A 131 1.67 16.15 15.82
CA PHE A 131 2.52 16.20 17.01
C PHE A 131 2.92 14.79 17.51
N PRO A 132 1.99 13.88 17.81
CA PRO A 132 2.38 12.51 18.12
C PRO A 132 3.09 11.83 16.95
N GLY A 133 2.80 12.17 15.69
CA GLY A 133 3.51 11.69 14.51
C GLY A 133 5.00 12.04 14.53
N ALA A 134 5.36 13.26 14.93
CA ALA A 134 6.75 13.69 15.10
C ALA A 134 7.47 12.84 16.16
N VAL A 135 6.85 12.62 17.32
CA VAL A 135 7.42 11.80 18.38
C VAL A 135 7.63 10.36 17.91
N ILE A 136 6.61 9.75 17.29
CA ILE A 136 6.65 8.38 16.76
C ILE A 136 7.79 8.23 15.75
N SER A 137 8.02 9.22 14.88
CA SER A 137 9.04 9.13 13.84
C SER A 137 10.45 8.92 14.42
N ILE A 138 10.78 9.59 15.52
CA ILE A 138 12.06 9.44 16.22
C ILE A 138 12.15 8.13 16.98
N GLN A 139 11.06 7.73 17.65
CA GLN A 139 10.99 6.45 18.35
C GLN A 139 11.13 5.27 17.40
N MET A 140 10.54 5.36 16.21
CA MET A 140 10.69 4.35 15.13
C MET A 140 12.12 4.30 14.60
N ALA A 141 12.79 5.46 14.42
CA ALA A 141 14.20 5.51 14.02
C ALA A 141 15.11 4.86 15.07
N TYR A 142 14.87 5.15 16.35
CA TYR A 142 15.58 4.56 17.48
C TYR A 142 15.38 3.04 17.54
N ALA A 143 14.14 2.57 17.52
CA ALA A 143 13.79 1.16 17.58
C ALA A 143 14.31 0.38 16.36
N GLY A 144 14.21 0.96 15.15
CA GLY A 144 14.71 0.39 13.91
C GLY A 144 16.23 0.18 13.95
N ARG A 145 16.98 1.18 14.45
CA ARG A 145 18.43 1.10 14.60
C ARG A 145 18.85 0.06 15.65
N ALA A 146 18.11 -0.06 16.75
CA ALA A 146 18.33 -1.04 17.78
C ALA A 146 17.80 -2.45 17.43
N LEU A 147 17.17 -2.64 16.25
CA LEU A 147 16.47 -3.86 15.83
C LEU A 147 15.41 -4.33 16.85
N GLN A 148 14.78 -3.38 17.54
CA GLN A 148 13.75 -3.62 18.55
C GLN A 148 12.35 -3.48 17.91
N PHE A 149 11.90 -4.51 17.20
CA PHE A 149 10.61 -4.46 16.50
C PHE A 149 9.42 -4.94 17.33
N ARG A 150 9.64 -5.64 18.44
CA ARG A 150 8.57 -6.04 19.37
C ARG A 150 7.80 -4.87 19.96
N PRO A 151 8.45 -3.79 20.47
CA PRO A 151 7.74 -2.58 20.90
C PRO A 151 6.86 -1.94 19.79
N ILE A 152 7.35 -1.97 18.54
CA ILE A 152 6.60 -1.44 17.39
C ILE A 152 5.33 -2.25 17.15
N PHE A 153 5.45 -3.60 17.16
CA PHE A 153 4.30 -4.49 17.04
C PHE A 153 3.27 -4.23 18.16
N LEU A 154 3.71 -4.19 19.42
CA LEU A 154 2.79 -3.96 20.54
C LEU A 154 2.09 -2.60 20.43
N ALA A 155 2.83 -1.55 20.06
CA ALA A 155 2.27 -0.22 19.86
C ALA A 155 1.23 -0.23 18.73
N SER A 156 1.55 -0.76 17.56
CA SER A 156 0.62 -0.82 16.42
C SER A 156 -0.62 -1.67 16.72
N PHE A 157 -0.43 -2.83 17.35
CA PHE A 157 -1.52 -3.76 17.67
C PHE A 157 -2.52 -3.14 18.65
N PHE A 158 -2.06 -2.71 19.82
CA PHE A 158 -2.96 -2.16 20.85
C PHE A 158 -3.56 -0.81 20.42
N SER A 159 -2.78 0.06 19.76
CA SER A 159 -3.31 1.33 19.28
C SER A 159 -4.39 1.14 18.22
N SER A 160 -4.22 0.20 17.28
CA SER A 160 -5.26 -0.08 16.28
C SER A 160 -6.51 -0.68 16.90
N LEU A 161 -6.35 -1.53 17.91
CA LEU A 161 -7.49 -2.12 18.63
C LEU A 161 -8.27 -1.04 19.43
N PHE A 162 -7.59 -0.26 20.27
CA PHE A 162 -8.25 0.78 21.08
C PHE A 162 -8.86 1.89 20.23
N SER A 163 -8.14 2.36 19.20
CA SER A 163 -8.67 3.39 18.30
C SER A 163 -9.84 2.89 17.47
N GLY A 164 -9.80 1.61 17.04
CA GLY A 164 -10.91 1.00 16.30
C GLY A 164 -12.16 0.86 17.16
N VAL A 165 -12.04 0.39 18.41
CA VAL A 165 -13.17 0.30 19.35
C VAL A 165 -13.75 1.68 19.64
N LEU A 166 -12.87 2.68 19.90
CA LEU A 166 -13.30 4.07 20.13
C LEU A 166 -14.07 4.61 18.93
N ALA A 167 -13.57 4.39 17.72
CA ALA A 167 -14.20 4.88 16.50
C ALA A 167 -15.60 4.28 16.27
N VAL A 168 -15.74 2.96 16.46
CA VAL A 168 -17.04 2.29 16.35
C VAL A 168 -18.01 2.81 17.40
N PHE A 169 -17.56 3.00 18.65
CA PHE A 169 -18.37 3.59 19.72
C PHE A 169 -18.84 5.01 19.35
N LEU A 170 -17.94 5.87 18.85
CA LEU A 170 -18.28 7.24 18.43
C LEU A 170 -19.22 7.25 17.21
N ALA A 171 -19.03 6.33 16.26
CA ALA A 171 -19.90 6.22 15.10
C ALA A 171 -21.35 5.84 15.53
N TYR A 172 -21.51 4.91 16.46
CA TYR A 172 -22.83 4.59 17.04
C TYR A 172 -23.46 5.74 17.83
N ARG A 173 -22.63 6.64 18.35
CA ARG A 173 -23.10 7.87 19.04
C ARG A 173 -23.47 8.99 18.06
N GLY A 174 -23.32 8.79 16.74
CA GLY A 174 -23.69 9.77 15.72
C GLY A 174 -22.65 10.88 15.47
N TYR A 175 -21.36 10.64 15.81
CA TYR A 175 -20.29 11.59 15.52
C TYR A 175 -19.91 11.68 14.04
N GLY A 176 -20.49 10.86 13.17
CA GLY A 176 -20.28 10.91 11.72
C GLY A 176 -18.81 10.83 11.31
N SER A 177 -18.39 11.71 10.44
CA SER A 177 -16.99 11.79 9.96
C SER A 177 -15.97 11.94 11.09
N PHE A 178 -16.34 12.59 12.22
CA PHE A 178 -15.44 12.74 13.36
C PHE A 178 -15.06 11.40 14.01
N ALA A 179 -15.91 10.37 13.92
CA ALA A 179 -15.56 9.05 14.44
C ALA A 179 -14.29 8.49 13.78
N MET A 180 -14.17 8.64 12.46
CA MET A 180 -12.95 8.25 11.72
C MET A 180 -11.77 9.18 11.98
N ALA A 181 -12.02 10.47 12.17
CA ALA A 181 -10.98 11.42 12.53
C ALA A 181 -10.38 11.08 13.91
N TYR A 182 -11.21 10.84 14.91
CA TYR A 182 -10.78 10.42 16.24
C TYR A 182 -10.14 9.03 16.26
N GLN A 183 -10.53 8.13 15.36
CA GLN A 183 -9.79 6.88 15.17
C GLN A 183 -8.32 7.14 14.83
N GLN A 184 -8.06 8.01 13.85
CA GLN A 184 -6.70 8.32 13.44
C GLN A 184 -5.92 9.06 14.54
N ILE A 185 -6.53 10.07 15.17
CA ILE A 185 -5.91 10.84 16.27
C ILE A 185 -5.54 9.91 17.43
N SER A 186 -6.48 9.09 17.88
CA SER A 186 -6.26 8.16 18.99
C SER A 186 -5.24 7.07 18.64
N TYR A 187 -5.23 6.57 17.40
CA TYR A 187 -4.20 5.64 16.95
C TYR A 187 -2.79 6.23 17.11
N TYR A 188 -2.57 7.44 16.61
CA TYR A 188 -1.27 8.11 16.75
C TYR A 188 -0.94 8.40 18.22
N PHE A 189 -1.90 8.86 19.00
CA PHE A 189 -1.71 9.14 20.42
C PHE A 189 -1.33 7.87 21.21
N PHE A 190 -2.07 6.79 21.08
CA PHE A 190 -1.77 5.52 21.75
C PHE A 190 -0.45 4.91 21.25
N THR A 191 -0.15 5.00 19.96
CA THR A 191 1.14 4.53 19.41
C THR A 191 2.30 5.29 20.04
N MET A 192 2.23 6.63 20.11
CA MET A 192 3.21 7.46 20.79
C MET A 192 3.37 7.03 22.27
N LEU A 193 2.26 6.89 22.97
CA LEU A 193 2.26 6.56 24.41
C LEU A 193 2.91 5.19 24.66
N ILE A 194 2.49 4.15 23.91
CA ILE A 194 3.02 2.79 24.10
C ILE A 194 4.50 2.72 23.71
N LEU A 195 4.92 3.35 22.63
CA LEU A 195 6.33 3.42 22.26
C LEU A 195 7.12 4.18 23.33
N PHE A 196 6.56 5.26 23.87
CA PHE A 196 7.19 6.02 24.94
C PHE A 196 7.36 5.17 26.20
N LEU A 197 6.44 4.29 26.52
CA LEU A 197 6.56 3.35 27.66
C LEU A 197 7.53 2.20 27.41
N CYS A 198 7.54 1.67 26.17
CA CYS A 198 8.32 0.47 25.83
C CYS A 198 9.78 0.76 25.46
N LEU A 199 10.09 1.95 24.94
CA LEU A 199 11.45 2.30 24.52
C LEU A 199 12.14 3.15 25.61
N PRO A 200 13.43 2.96 25.85
CA PRO A 200 14.15 3.71 26.90
C PRO A 200 14.50 5.15 26.49
N TRP A 201 14.46 5.47 25.18
CA TRP A 201 14.84 6.78 24.70
C TRP A 201 13.86 7.87 25.15
N ARG A 202 14.42 8.97 25.62
CA ARG A 202 13.69 10.20 26.03
C ARG A 202 14.38 11.41 25.42
N PRO A 203 13.60 12.42 24.95
CA PRO A 203 14.20 13.64 24.45
C PRO A 203 14.92 14.38 25.58
N LYS A 204 16.16 14.79 25.34
CA LYS A 204 16.94 15.66 26.22
C LYS A 204 16.88 17.09 25.69
N LEU A 205 17.03 18.07 26.56
CA LEU A 205 17.10 19.49 26.19
C LEU A 205 18.46 19.80 25.51
N LEU A 206 18.74 19.10 24.43
CA LEU A 206 19.97 19.24 23.63
C LEU A 206 19.57 19.61 22.21
N PHE A 207 20.03 20.77 21.75
CA PHE A 207 19.77 21.22 20.39
C PHE A 207 21.07 21.69 19.75
N ARG A 208 21.42 21.06 18.61
CA ARG A 208 22.67 21.35 17.89
C ARG A 208 22.42 21.52 16.39
N LEU A 209 22.55 22.75 15.91
CA LEU A 209 22.34 23.09 14.49
C LEU A 209 23.29 22.35 13.53
N SER A 210 24.55 22.12 13.96
CA SER A 210 25.51 21.38 13.14
C SER A 210 25.09 19.93 12.86
N SER A 211 24.46 19.26 13.84
CA SER A 211 23.88 17.92 13.67
C SER A 211 22.74 17.93 12.67
N LEU A 212 21.89 18.95 12.72
CA LEU A 212 20.77 19.12 11.79
C LEU A 212 21.24 19.38 10.36
N SER A 213 22.24 20.24 10.17
CA SER A 213 22.79 20.55 8.83
C SER A 213 23.34 19.28 8.15
N ALA A 214 24.07 18.45 8.89
CA ALA A 214 24.61 17.20 8.37
C ALA A 214 23.51 16.20 7.96
N LEU A 215 22.46 16.09 8.79
CA LEU A 215 21.31 15.21 8.52
C LEU A 215 20.44 15.76 7.39
N PHE A 216 20.28 17.08 7.29
CA PHE A 216 19.49 17.74 6.25
C PHE A 216 20.10 17.50 4.87
N HIS A 217 21.44 17.58 4.73
CA HIS A 217 22.11 17.37 3.44
C HIS A 217 21.77 16.00 2.81
N PHE A 218 21.56 14.99 3.62
CA PHE A 218 21.10 13.67 3.16
C PHE A 218 19.58 13.60 3.09
N GLY A 219 18.89 14.06 4.12
CA GLY A 219 17.45 13.85 4.34
C GLY A 219 16.55 14.61 3.36
N TRP A 220 16.94 15.81 2.87
CA TRP A 220 16.08 16.62 1.99
C TRP A 220 15.78 15.95 0.66
N LYS A 221 16.73 15.17 0.11
CA LYS A 221 16.53 14.41 -1.14
C LYS A 221 15.47 13.32 -0.98
N ILE A 222 15.50 12.64 0.16
CA ILE A 222 14.53 11.60 0.50
C ILE A 222 13.17 12.22 0.77
N LEU A 223 13.14 13.34 1.50
CA LEU A 223 11.93 14.11 1.75
C LEU A 223 11.27 14.55 0.44
N PHE A 224 12.02 15.16 -0.46
CA PHE A 224 11.49 15.63 -1.74
C PHE A 224 10.97 14.48 -2.61
N SER A 225 11.72 13.37 -2.69
CA SER A 225 11.27 12.15 -3.38
C SER A 225 9.99 11.59 -2.77
N GLY A 226 9.93 11.48 -1.44
CA GLY A 226 8.75 11.01 -0.72
C GLY A 226 7.53 11.89 -0.93
N LEU A 227 7.70 13.22 -0.96
CA LEU A 227 6.62 14.16 -1.26
C LEU A 227 6.08 14.01 -2.68
N LEU A 228 6.98 13.92 -3.66
CA LEU A 228 6.57 13.68 -5.04
C LEU A 228 5.80 12.36 -5.18
N ASP A 229 6.23 11.32 -4.47
CA ASP A 229 5.54 10.04 -4.48
C ASP A 229 4.17 10.11 -3.79
N GLN A 230 4.05 10.81 -2.66
CA GLN A 230 2.76 11.00 -1.98
C GLN A 230 1.77 11.82 -2.83
N ILE A 231 2.23 12.91 -3.44
CA ILE A 231 1.40 13.69 -4.35
C ILE A 231 0.94 12.82 -5.52
N TRP A 232 1.86 12.05 -6.11
CA TRP A 232 1.55 11.14 -7.22
C TRP A 232 0.52 10.08 -6.84
N GLN A 233 0.68 9.42 -5.69
CA GLN A 233 -0.25 8.40 -5.21
C GLN A 233 -1.66 8.97 -4.95
N ASN A 234 -1.76 10.23 -4.59
CA ASN A 234 -3.02 10.87 -4.24
C ASN A 234 -3.60 11.77 -5.35
N ILE A 235 -2.92 11.91 -6.50
CA ILE A 235 -3.32 12.86 -7.56
C ILE A 235 -4.72 12.61 -8.10
N TYR A 236 -5.10 11.34 -8.31
CA TYR A 236 -6.46 10.99 -8.71
C TYR A 236 -7.48 11.34 -7.63
N GLY A 237 -7.15 11.08 -6.36
CA GLY A 237 -8.00 11.46 -5.23
C GLY A 237 -8.21 12.97 -5.12
N LEU A 238 -7.15 13.77 -5.28
CA LEU A 238 -7.24 15.25 -5.30
C LEU A 238 -8.12 15.76 -6.44
N VAL A 239 -7.93 15.20 -7.63
CA VAL A 239 -8.70 15.61 -8.83
C VAL A 239 -10.17 15.19 -8.70
N ILE A 240 -10.45 13.97 -8.26
CA ILE A 240 -11.81 13.47 -8.05
C ILE A 240 -12.51 14.29 -6.97
N GLY A 241 -11.87 14.50 -5.83
CA GLY A 241 -12.45 15.27 -4.73
C GLY A 241 -12.78 16.71 -5.10
N LYS A 242 -12.00 17.35 -6.01
CA LYS A 242 -12.27 18.72 -6.48
C LYS A 242 -13.34 18.79 -7.57
N ARG A 243 -13.27 17.90 -8.57
CA ARG A 243 -14.09 17.98 -9.79
C ARG A 243 -15.46 17.38 -9.63
N TYR A 244 -15.54 16.34 -8.75
CA TYR A 244 -16.76 15.60 -8.49
C TYR A 244 -17.17 15.77 -7.02
N LYS A 245 -18.23 15.11 -6.61
CA LYS A 245 -18.66 15.14 -5.21
C LYS A 245 -17.71 14.31 -4.31
N VAL A 246 -17.64 14.64 -3.03
CA VAL A 246 -16.80 13.91 -2.07
C VAL A 246 -17.23 12.46 -1.89
N GLU A 247 -18.51 12.14 -2.13
CA GLU A 247 -19.02 10.77 -2.14
C GLU A 247 -18.35 9.94 -3.24
N GLU A 248 -18.09 10.52 -4.43
CA GLU A 248 -17.38 9.85 -5.52
C GLU A 248 -15.93 9.52 -5.12
N LEU A 249 -15.28 10.41 -4.37
CA LEU A 249 -13.96 10.13 -3.81
C LEU A 249 -14.02 8.98 -2.79
N ALA A 250 -15.06 8.93 -1.94
CA ALA A 250 -15.25 7.81 -1.04
C ALA A 250 -15.44 6.49 -1.78
N LEU A 251 -16.29 6.48 -2.81
CA LEU A 251 -16.56 5.31 -3.65
C LEU A 251 -15.29 4.84 -4.39
N TYR A 252 -14.51 5.79 -4.94
CA TYR A 252 -13.22 5.51 -5.56
C TYR A 252 -12.23 4.87 -4.58
N ASN A 253 -12.00 5.50 -3.41
CA ASN A 253 -11.05 5.02 -2.42
C ASN A 253 -11.44 3.64 -1.88
N ARG A 254 -12.75 3.39 -1.68
CA ARG A 254 -13.24 2.08 -1.22
C ARG A 254 -13.22 1.03 -2.32
N GLY A 255 -13.46 1.43 -3.57
CA GLY A 255 -13.26 0.56 -4.73
C GLY A 255 -11.80 0.15 -4.93
N GLU A 256 -10.85 1.03 -4.58
CA GLU A 256 -9.41 0.76 -4.64
C GLU A 256 -8.92 -0.18 -3.53
N MET A 257 -9.55 -0.15 -2.37
CA MET A 257 -9.06 -0.77 -1.13
C MET A 257 -8.75 -2.27 -1.29
N PHE A 258 -9.68 -3.05 -1.82
CA PHE A 258 -9.52 -4.51 -1.94
C PHE A 258 -8.52 -4.92 -3.04
N PRO A 259 -8.61 -4.40 -4.28
CA PRO A 259 -7.63 -4.70 -5.31
C PRO A 259 -6.21 -4.32 -4.90
N LYS A 260 -6.04 -3.15 -4.29
CA LYS A 260 -4.76 -2.65 -3.79
C LYS A 260 -4.19 -3.56 -2.70
N LEU A 261 -5.00 -3.95 -1.72
CA LEU A 261 -4.58 -4.83 -0.63
C LEU A 261 -4.02 -6.16 -1.17
N LEU A 262 -4.78 -6.81 -2.06
CA LEU A 262 -4.40 -8.10 -2.64
C LEU A 262 -3.11 -8.00 -3.46
N SER A 263 -3.02 -7.01 -4.36
CA SER A 263 -1.85 -6.82 -5.22
C SER A 263 -0.62 -6.36 -4.46
N SER A 264 -0.75 -5.43 -3.50
CA SER A 264 0.39 -4.93 -2.74
C SER A 264 0.97 -6.00 -1.82
N THR A 265 0.13 -6.83 -1.21
CA THR A 265 0.58 -7.95 -0.38
C THR A 265 1.44 -8.91 -1.19
N LEU A 266 0.96 -9.35 -2.36
CA LEU A 266 1.73 -10.23 -3.25
C LEU A 266 3.01 -9.56 -3.75
N SER A 267 2.94 -8.29 -4.15
CA SER A 267 4.11 -7.52 -4.62
C SER A 267 5.18 -7.38 -3.55
N THR A 268 4.80 -7.18 -2.29
CA THR A 268 5.74 -7.09 -1.16
C THR A 268 6.42 -8.43 -0.91
N MET A 269 5.67 -9.55 -0.96
CA MET A 269 6.24 -10.90 -0.82
C MET A 269 7.25 -11.19 -1.93
N ILE A 270 6.91 -10.87 -3.19
CA ILE A 270 7.79 -11.05 -4.33
C ILE A 270 9.06 -10.22 -4.19
N SER A 271 8.93 -8.94 -3.88
CA SER A 271 10.08 -8.02 -3.74
C SER A 271 11.04 -8.46 -2.64
N GLY A 272 10.52 -8.94 -1.50
CA GLY A 272 11.33 -9.40 -0.36
C GLY A 272 12.19 -10.63 -0.66
N VAL A 273 11.73 -11.51 -1.56
CA VAL A 273 12.43 -12.74 -1.93
C VAL A 273 13.27 -12.56 -3.19
N MET A 274 12.73 -11.84 -4.18
CA MET A 274 13.33 -11.80 -5.53
C MET A 274 14.54 -10.88 -5.60
N PHE A 275 14.56 -9.75 -4.88
CA PHE A 275 15.72 -8.85 -4.94
C PHE A 275 17.02 -9.52 -4.49
N PRO A 276 17.11 -10.18 -3.32
CA PRO A 276 18.30 -10.91 -2.92
C PRO A 276 18.65 -12.07 -3.87
N ALA A 277 17.63 -12.75 -4.41
CA ALA A 277 17.83 -13.86 -5.32
C ALA A 277 18.40 -13.38 -6.67
N PHE A 278 17.84 -12.33 -7.26
CA PHE A 278 18.36 -11.72 -8.49
C PHE A 278 19.78 -11.17 -8.32
N SER A 279 20.07 -10.54 -7.17
CA SER A 279 21.40 -9.98 -6.90
C SER A 279 22.48 -11.08 -6.79
N LYS A 280 22.15 -12.29 -6.31
CA LYS A 280 23.09 -13.41 -6.27
C LYS A 280 23.39 -13.99 -7.65
N MET A 281 22.49 -13.85 -8.60
CA MET A 281 22.57 -14.44 -9.94
C MET A 281 22.80 -13.39 -11.05
N GLN A 282 23.23 -12.19 -10.68
CA GLN A 282 23.38 -11.07 -11.62
C GLN A 282 24.35 -11.33 -12.78
N GLU A 283 25.35 -12.20 -12.58
CA GLU A 283 26.34 -12.55 -13.60
C GLU A 283 25.84 -13.61 -14.58
N GLU A 284 24.84 -14.43 -14.18
CA GLU A 284 24.29 -15.52 -14.97
C GLU A 284 22.99 -15.11 -15.67
N LYS A 285 23.12 -14.40 -16.80
CA LYS A 285 21.97 -13.81 -17.51
C LYS A 285 20.88 -14.83 -17.86
N GLY A 286 21.22 -16.06 -18.24
CA GLY A 286 20.26 -17.11 -18.58
C GLY A 286 19.43 -17.56 -17.36
N THR A 287 20.09 -17.81 -16.25
CA THR A 287 19.45 -18.20 -14.98
C THR A 287 18.56 -17.07 -14.43
N LEU A 288 19.06 -15.83 -14.53
CA LEU A 288 18.31 -14.65 -14.12
C LEU A 288 17.04 -14.44 -14.97
N GLN A 289 17.14 -14.64 -16.31
CA GLN A 289 15.99 -14.60 -17.21
C GLN A 289 14.94 -15.65 -16.85
N GLU A 290 15.36 -16.90 -16.62
CA GLU A 290 14.46 -17.98 -16.25
C GLU A 290 13.75 -17.72 -14.91
N MET A 291 14.49 -17.23 -13.92
CA MET A 291 13.96 -16.88 -12.63
C MET A 291 12.95 -15.73 -12.72
N ALA A 292 13.26 -14.68 -13.49
CA ALA A 292 12.32 -13.57 -13.75
C ALA A 292 11.05 -14.06 -14.43
N ARG A 293 11.19 -14.93 -15.44
CA ARG A 293 10.06 -15.56 -16.14
C ARG A 293 9.18 -16.38 -15.20
N LYS A 294 9.77 -17.22 -14.34
CA LYS A 294 9.04 -18.00 -13.33
C LYS A 294 8.31 -17.08 -12.35
N THR A 295 8.94 -16.01 -11.90
CA THR A 295 8.34 -15.05 -10.97
C THR A 295 7.13 -14.33 -11.58
N ILE A 296 7.25 -13.83 -12.81
CA ILE A 296 6.15 -13.15 -13.51
C ILE A 296 4.98 -14.11 -13.76
N ARG A 297 5.26 -15.33 -14.25
CA ARG A 297 4.23 -16.36 -14.48
C ARG A 297 3.52 -16.75 -13.18
N PHE A 298 4.27 -16.99 -12.12
CA PHE A 298 3.72 -17.31 -10.81
C PHE A 298 2.85 -16.17 -10.23
N SER A 299 3.31 -14.93 -10.38
CA SER A 299 2.55 -13.75 -9.95
C SER A 299 1.22 -13.63 -10.70
N ALA A 300 1.25 -13.78 -12.03
CA ALA A 300 0.05 -13.76 -12.87
C ALA A 300 -0.89 -14.94 -12.54
N PHE A 301 -0.32 -16.14 -12.34
CA PHE A 301 -1.08 -17.34 -11.99
C PHE A 301 -1.85 -17.20 -10.67
N LEU A 302 -1.29 -16.52 -9.68
CA LEU A 302 -1.96 -16.29 -8.40
C LEU A 302 -2.91 -15.09 -8.42
N LEU A 303 -2.46 -13.94 -8.93
CA LEU A 303 -3.20 -12.69 -8.78
C LEU A 303 -4.37 -12.55 -9.75
N PHE A 304 -4.20 -12.99 -11.00
CA PHE A 304 -5.23 -12.81 -12.03
C PHE A 304 -6.55 -13.47 -11.65
N PRO A 305 -6.59 -14.76 -11.25
CA PRO A 305 -7.87 -15.37 -10.84
C PRO A 305 -8.50 -14.70 -9.63
N ILE A 306 -7.71 -14.22 -8.68
CA ILE A 306 -8.20 -13.53 -7.49
C ILE A 306 -8.90 -12.22 -7.89
N LEU A 307 -8.27 -11.40 -8.74
CA LEU A 307 -8.85 -10.12 -9.16
C LEU A 307 -10.00 -10.28 -10.15
N PHE A 308 -9.91 -11.21 -11.12
CA PHE A 308 -11.03 -11.52 -12.02
C PHE A 308 -12.20 -12.13 -11.25
N GLY A 309 -11.94 -12.99 -10.27
CA GLY A 309 -12.94 -13.52 -9.36
C GLY A 309 -13.61 -12.41 -8.53
N LEU A 310 -12.80 -11.51 -7.94
CA LEU A 310 -13.30 -10.36 -7.20
C LEU A 310 -14.20 -9.45 -8.08
N MET A 311 -13.80 -9.17 -9.33
CA MET A 311 -14.63 -8.41 -10.27
C MET A 311 -15.96 -9.10 -10.58
N ALA A 312 -15.95 -10.43 -10.70
CA ALA A 312 -17.13 -11.21 -11.02
C ALA A 312 -18.14 -11.26 -9.86
N VAL A 313 -17.65 -11.44 -8.62
CA VAL A 313 -18.50 -11.50 -7.41
C VAL A 313 -18.64 -10.15 -6.71
N ALA A 314 -18.19 -9.05 -7.32
CA ALA A 314 -18.11 -7.74 -6.68
C ALA A 314 -19.44 -7.27 -6.07
N LYS A 315 -20.57 -7.49 -6.76
CA LYS A 315 -21.89 -7.07 -6.29
C LYS A 315 -22.30 -7.75 -4.97
N PRO A 316 -22.41 -9.08 -4.88
CA PRO A 316 -22.75 -9.74 -3.63
C PRO A 316 -21.68 -9.52 -2.54
N PHE A 317 -20.41 -9.38 -2.92
CA PHE A 317 -19.31 -9.06 -2.01
C PHE A 317 -19.50 -7.69 -1.33
N ILE A 318 -19.80 -6.64 -2.10
CA ILE A 318 -20.04 -5.29 -1.58
C ILE A 318 -21.27 -5.28 -0.66
N ILE A 319 -22.39 -5.86 -1.09
CA ILE A 319 -23.63 -5.84 -0.31
C ILE A 319 -23.46 -6.60 1.01
N LEU A 320 -22.78 -7.73 1.00
CA LEU A 320 -22.57 -8.54 2.21
C LEU A 320 -21.64 -7.84 3.20
N LEU A 321 -20.52 -7.29 2.73
CA LEU A 321 -19.50 -6.68 3.61
C LEU A 321 -19.86 -5.24 4.02
N LEU A 322 -20.33 -4.43 3.07
CA LEU A 322 -20.47 -2.97 3.25
C LEU A 322 -21.91 -2.47 3.23
N THR A 323 -22.89 -3.29 2.88
CA THR A 323 -24.29 -2.94 2.66
C THR A 323 -24.58 -2.33 1.27
N ARG A 324 -25.88 -2.18 0.94
CA ARG A 324 -26.32 -1.66 -0.36
C ARG A 324 -25.96 -0.19 -0.60
N LYS A 325 -25.73 0.61 0.43
CA LYS A 325 -25.35 2.02 0.28
C LYS A 325 -24.00 2.22 -0.44
N TRP A 326 -23.14 1.18 -0.40
CA TRP A 326 -21.84 1.21 -1.06
C TRP A 326 -21.85 0.63 -2.49
N ILE A 327 -23.02 0.28 -3.04
CA ILE A 327 -23.11 -0.34 -4.38
C ILE A 327 -22.51 0.55 -5.48
N GLY A 328 -22.52 1.88 -5.29
CA GLY A 328 -21.90 2.85 -6.20
C GLY A 328 -20.40 2.63 -6.40
N MET A 329 -19.71 1.93 -5.47
CA MET A 329 -18.28 1.60 -5.65
C MET A 329 -18.03 0.45 -6.63
N LEU A 330 -19.07 -0.28 -7.07
CA LEU A 330 -18.94 -1.45 -7.94
C LEU A 330 -18.15 -1.18 -9.23
N PRO A 331 -18.45 -0.14 -10.02
CA PRO A 331 -17.65 0.18 -11.21
C PRO A 331 -16.21 0.55 -10.86
N TYR A 332 -15.98 1.30 -9.78
CA TYR A 332 -14.63 1.64 -9.31
C TYR A 332 -13.81 0.40 -8.96
N LEU A 333 -14.39 -0.53 -8.19
CA LEU A 333 -13.74 -1.77 -7.83
C LEU A 333 -13.33 -2.56 -9.08
N ARG A 334 -14.21 -2.67 -10.09
CA ARG A 334 -13.91 -3.38 -11.35
C ARG A 334 -12.80 -2.69 -12.14
N PHE A 335 -12.87 -1.38 -12.38
CA PHE A 335 -11.84 -0.64 -13.10
C PHE A 335 -10.48 -0.71 -12.40
N LEU A 336 -10.47 -0.52 -11.08
CA LEU A 336 -9.23 -0.53 -10.30
C LEU A 336 -8.65 -1.94 -10.11
N SER A 337 -9.47 -2.99 -10.13
CA SER A 337 -8.95 -4.35 -10.19
C SER A 337 -8.09 -4.58 -11.45
N VAL A 338 -8.47 -4.00 -12.59
CA VAL A 338 -7.66 -4.06 -13.82
C VAL A 338 -6.33 -3.30 -13.64
N THR A 339 -6.36 -2.11 -13.06
CA THR A 339 -5.15 -1.32 -12.71
C THR A 339 -4.16 -2.19 -11.90
N TYR A 340 -4.65 -2.86 -10.86
CA TYR A 340 -3.83 -3.60 -9.92
C TYR A 340 -3.36 -4.99 -10.40
N LEU A 341 -3.84 -5.48 -11.56
CA LEU A 341 -3.30 -6.70 -12.19
C LEU A 341 -1.80 -6.59 -12.51
N PHE A 342 -1.34 -5.39 -12.86
CA PHE A 342 0.01 -5.18 -13.35
C PHE A 342 1.04 -4.90 -12.25
N LEU A 343 0.62 -4.62 -11.01
CA LEU A 343 1.53 -4.20 -9.94
C LEU A 343 2.66 -5.20 -9.64
N PRO A 344 2.44 -6.53 -9.51
CA PRO A 344 3.54 -7.47 -9.28
C PRO A 344 4.52 -7.56 -10.46
N LEU A 345 4.03 -7.35 -11.69
CA LEU A 345 4.85 -7.35 -12.89
C LEU A 345 5.76 -6.13 -12.91
N HIS A 346 5.23 -4.96 -12.54
CA HIS A 346 6.02 -3.74 -12.36
C HIS A 346 7.12 -3.97 -11.33
N MET A 347 6.78 -4.51 -10.16
CA MET A 347 7.74 -4.75 -9.08
C MET A 347 8.84 -5.73 -9.50
N CYS A 348 8.51 -6.80 -10.20
CA CYS A 348 9.50 -7.75 -10.71
C CYS A 348 10.49 -7.06 -11.67
N ASN A 349 10.01 -6.27 -12.64
CA ASN A 349 10.85 -5.54 -13.57
C ASN A 349 11.75 -4.52 -12.89
N LEU A 350 11.24 -3.80 -11.88
CA LEU A 350 12.01 -2.81 -11.11
C LEU A 350 13.09 -3.49 -10.25
N GLN A 351 12.76 -4.62 -9.62
CA GLN A 351 13.73 -5.39 -8.82
C GLN A 351 14.85 -5.98 -9.68
N LEU A 352 14.55 -6.41 -10.90
CA LEU A 352 15.55 -6.84 -11.87
C LEU A 352 16.56 -5.73 -12.19
N MET A 353 16.09 -4.53 -12.51
CA MET A 353 16.98 -3.39 -12.79
C MET A 353 17.82 -3.01 -11.57
N ASN A 354 17.21 -2.98 -10.39
CA ASN A 354 17.90 -2.66 -9.14
C ASN A 354 18.97 -3.70 -8.80
N SER A 355 18.69 -4.99 -9.02
CA SER A 355 19.66 -6.07 -8.76
C SER A 355 20.88 -6.02 -9.70
N GLN A 356 20.73 -5.42 -10.88
CA GLN A 356 21.81 -5.18 -11.84
C GLN A 356 22.58 -3.86 -11.58
N GLY A 357 22.30 -3.17 -10.46
CA GLY A 357 22.93 -1.90 -10.12
C GLY A 357 22.51 -0.72 -11.00
N ARG A 358 21.46 -0.85 -11.83
CA ARG A 358 21.00 0.16 -12.79
C ARG A 358 19.97 1.12 -12.19
N SER A 359 20.30 1.72 -11.05
CA SER A 359 19.48 2.74 -10.40
C SER A 359 19.27 4.01 -11.24
N ASP A 360 20.20 4.27 -12.18
CA ASP A 360 20.08 5.32 -13.20
C ASP A 360 18.83 5.13 -14.08
N LEU A 361 18.63 3.91 -14.58
CA LEU A 361 17.45 3.56 -15.37
C LEU A 361 16.17 3.62 -14.54
N PHE A 362 16.22 3.13 -13.31
CA PHE A 362 15.08 3.21 -12.39
C PHE A 362 14.58 4.65 -12.24
N LEU A 363 15.46 5.58 -11.87
CA LEU A 363 15.09 7.00 -11.69
C LEU A 363 14.53 7.62 -12.98
N LYS A 364 15.19 7.36 -14.11
CA LYS A 364 14.73 7.86 -15.41
C LYS A 364 13.33 7.38 -15.77
N LEU A 365 13.05 6.10 -15.54
CA LEU A 365 11.74 5.52 -15.80
C LEU A 365 10.67 6.07 -14.86
N GLU A 366 10.99 6.27 -13.58
CA GLU A 366 10.04 6.86 -12.62
C GLU A 366 9.59 8.27 -13.06
N ILE A 367 10.54 9.09 -13.54
CA ILE A 367 10.23 10.42 -14.05
C ILE A 367 9.35 10.34 -15.30
N ILE A 368 9.71 9.48 -16.28
CA ILE A 368 8.96 9.34 -17.53
C ILE A 368 7.52 8.85 -17.23
N LYS A 369 7.35 7.89 -16.34
CA LYS A 369 6.02 7.36 -15.95
C LYS A 369 5.16 8.44 -15.29
N LYS A 370 5.73 9.26 -14.41
CA LYS A 370 5.01 10.36 -13.77
C LYS A 370 4.57 11.41 -14.79
N ILE A 371 5.44 11.78 -15.73
CA ILE A 371 5.09 12.70 -16.82
C ILE A 371 3.99 12.11 -17.70
N LEU A 372 4.14 10.85 -18.13
CA LEU A 372 3.13 10.15 -18.93
C LEU A 372 1.79 10.08 -18.23
N GLY A 373 1.78 9.77 -16.94
CA GLY A 373 0.55 9.70 -16.16
C GLY A 373 -0.14 11.07 -16.00
N ILE A 374 0.63 12.17 -15.84
CA ILE A 374 0.07 13.54 -15.83
C ILE A 374 -0.56 13.84 -17.18
N ILE A 375 0.12 13.53 -18.29
CA ILE A 375 -0.43 13.76 -19.64
C ILE A 375 -1.73 12.97 -19.83
N ILE A 376 -1.77 11.69 -19.47
CA ILE A 376 -2.98 10.86 -19.57
C ILE A 376 -4.10 11.44 -18.70
N LEU A 377 -3.79 11.85 -17.47
CA LEU A 377 -4.77 12.47 -16.57
C LEU A 377 -5.35 13.73 -17.17
N LEU A 378 -4.52 14.65 -17.68
CA LEU A 378 -4.96 15.90 -18.30
C LEU A 378 -5.80 15.66 -19.55
N LEU A 379 -5.44 14.69 -20.38
CA LEU A 379 -6.19 14.34 -21.59
C LEU A 379 -7.54 13.70 -21.27
N THR A 380 -7.64 12.92 -20.19
CA THR A 380 -8.86 12.20 -19.82
C THR A 380 -9.77 12.96 -18.86
N PHE A 381 -9.22 13.92 -18.13
CA PHE A 381 -9.93 14.73 -17.13
C PHE A 381 -11.24 15.37 -17.63
N PRO A 382 -11.33 15.96 -18.86
CA PRO A 382 -12.56 16.61 -19.31
C PRO A 382 -13.72 15.64 -19.57
N PHE A 383 -13.43 14.36 -19.82
CA PHE A 383 -14.40 13.37 -20.31
C PHE A 383 -15.08 12.54 -19.21
N GLY A 384 -14.80 12.84 -17.94
CA GLY A 384 -15.46 12.19 -16.82
C GLY A 384 -14.61 11.12 -16.11
N ILE A 385 -15.08 10.71 -14.94
CA ILE A 385 -14.30 9.89 -14.01
C ILE A 385 -13.97 8.50 -14.58
N PHE A 386 -14.88 7.87 -15.30
CA PHE A 386 -14.64 6.55 -15.89
C PHE A 386 -13.66 6.59 -17.05
N VAL A 387 -13.63 7.69 -17.83
CA VAL A 387 -12.62 7.88 -18.87
C VAL A 387 -11.24 8.13 -18.24
N MET A 388 -11.18 8.84 -17.11
CA MET A 388 -9.95 8.98 -16.33
C MET A 388 -9.43 7.64 -15.83
N LEU A 389 -10.31 6.77 -15.31
CA LEU A 389 -9.94 5.43 -14.84
C LEU A 389 -9.52 4.51 -16.00
N PHE A 390 -10.19 4.61 -17.16
CA PHE A 390 -9.75 3.92 -18.36
C PHE A 390 -8.37 4.39 -18.80
N GLY A 391 -8.14 5.71 -18.81
CA GLY A 391 -6.83 6.31 -19.08
C GLY A 391 -5.76 5.81 -18.10
N LYS A 392 -6.08 5.70 -16.80
CA LYS A 392 -5.20 5.11 -15.78
C LYS A 392 -4.81 3.67 -16.17
N ASN A 393 -5.76 2.84 -16.57
CA ASN A 393 -5.49 1.46 -17.00
C ASN A 393 -4.60 1.40 -18.25
N VAL A 394 -4.84 2.24 -19.25
CA VAL A 394 -3.95 2.37 -20.43
C VAL A 394 -2.56 2.80 -19.99
N GLY A 395 -2.48 3.77 -19.07
CA GLY A 395 -1.23 4.24 -18.48
C GLY A 395 -0.42 3.12 -17.80
N GLU A 396 -1.08 2.22 -17.05
CA GLU A 396 -0.42 1.07 -16.42
C GLU A 396 0.18 0.10 -17.46
N VAL A 397 -0.51 -0.15 -18.56
CA VAL A 397 0.03 -0.98 -19.64
C VAL A 397 1.25 -0.33 -20.30
N LEU A 398 1.18 1.00 -20.56
CA LEU A 398 2.31 1.75 -21.09
C LEU A 398 3.49 1.78 -20.10
N CYS A 399 3.22 1.96 -18.81
CA CYS A 399 4.23 1.89 -17.75
C CYS A 399 4.87 0.49 -17.67
N LEU A 400 4.09 -0.58 -17.85
CA LEU A 400 4.63 -1.93 -17.91
C LEU A 400 5.57 -2.11 -19.11
N TYR A 401 5.19 -1.60 -20.28
CA TYR A 401 6.07 -1.59 -21.46
C TYR A 401 7.39 -0.86 -21.15
N LEU A 402 7.30 0.34 -20.56
CA LEU A 402 8.48 1.13 -20.20
C LEU A 402 9.38 0.40 -19.19
N ASN A 403 8.81 -0.24 -18.17
CA ASN A 403 9.56 -0.99 -17.18
C ASN A 403 10.20 -2.28 -17.74
N ALA A 404 9.56 -2.92 -18.72
CA ALA A 404 10.06 -4.15 -19.34
C ALA A 404 11.15 -3.90 -20.40
N LYS A 405 11.13 -2.74 -21.08
CA LYS A 405 12.05 -2.42 -22.18
C LYS A 405 13.55 -2.49 -21.81
N PRO A 406 14.03 -1.97 -20.66
CA PRO A 406 15.42 -2.16 -20.26
C PRO A 406 15.80 -3.62 -20.04
N ASN A 407 14.88 -4.44 -19.50
CA ASN A 407 15.12 -5.85 -19.24
C ASN A 407 15.25 -6.69 -20.52
N GLU A 408 14.74 -6.19 -21.65
CA GLU A 408 14.99 -6.80 -22.96
C GLU A 408 16.48 -6.77 -23.33
N LYS A 409 17.16 -5.64 -23.04
CA LYS A 409 18.60 -5.50 -23.27
C LYS A 409 19.45 -6.19 -22.18
N LEU A 410 19.01 -6.15 -20.93
CA LEU A 410 19.76 -6.68 -19.79
C LEU A 410 19.77 -8.21 -19.78
N ILE A 411 18.62 -8.85 -19.98
CA ILE A 411 18.40 -10.30 -19.81
C ILE A 411 17.58 -10.93 -20.93
N GLN A 412 17.38 -10.25 -22.06
CA GLN A 412 16.58 -10.71 -23.21
C GLN A 412 15.13 -11.09 -22.85
N TYR A 413 14.54 -10.35 -21.88
CA TYR A 413 13.18 -10.60 -21.41
C TYR A 413 12.34 -9.33 -21.44
N GLY A 414 11.88 -8.98 -22.66
CA GLY A 414 11.10 -7.77 -22.93
C GLY A 414 9.59 -7.94 -22.73
N PHE A 415 8.86 -6.87 -22.99
CA PHE A 415 7.40 -6.75 -22.78
C PHE A 415 6.59 -7.88 -23.46
N PHE A 416 6.81 -8.13 -24.73
CA PHE A 416 6.04 -9.15 -25.48
C PHE A 416 6.27 -10.56 -24.95
N SER A 417 7.50 -10.87 -24.51
CA SER A 417 7.82 -12.15 -23.87
C SER A 417 7.09 -12.30 -22.52
N GLN A 418 7.04 -11.23 -21.73
CA GLN A 418 6.30 -11.20 -20.47
C GLN A 418 4.79 -11.35 -20.69
N LEU A 419 4.25 -10.63 -21.67
CA LEU A 419 2.82 -10.72 -22.03
C LEU A 419 2.46 -12.15 -22.47
N LYS A 420 3.28 -12.79 -23.32
CA LYS A 420 3.11 -14.18 -23.75
C LYS A 420 3.12 -15.15 -22.55
N ASP A 421 4.02 -14.93 -21.59
CA ASP A 421 4.11 -15.76 -20.40
C ASP A 421 2.90 -15.60 -19.45
N CYS A 422 2.26 -14.43 -19.42
CA CYS A 422 1.06 -14.17 -18.63
C CYS A 422 -0.24 -14.58 -19.36
N LEU A 423 -0.23 -14.73 -20.68
CA LEU A 423 -1.43 -14.85 -21.53
C LEU A 423 -2.30 -16.04 -21.13
N ALA A 424 -1.71 -17.18 -20.86
CA ALA A 424 -2.46 -18.39 -20.50
C ALA A 424 -3.20 -18.20 -19.15
N SER A 425 -2.55 -17.62 -18.14
CA SER A 425 -3.19 -17.28 -16.86
C SER A 425 -4.26 -16.21 -17.02
N PHE A 426 -4.04 -15.23 -17.90
CA PHE A 426 -5.02 -14.20 -18.21
C PHE A 426 -6.28 -14.79 -18.85
N ILE A 427 -6.14 -15.63 -19.88
CA ILE A 427 -7.27 -16.28 -20.57
C ILE A 427 -8.03 -17.19 -19.60
N ALA A 428 -7.33 -18.03 -18.82
CA ALA A 428 -7.96 -18.90 -17.82
C ALA A 428 -8.76 -18.10 -16.79
N SER A 429 -8.20 -17.00 -16.29
CA SER A 429 -8.86 -16.13 -15.31
C SER A 429 -10.03 -15.35 -15.90
N PHE A 430 -9.90 -14.88 -17.14
CA PHE A 430 -10.97 -14.18 -17.85
C PHE A 430 -12.17 -15.09 -18.11
N LEU A 431 -11.94 -16.33 -18.60
CA LEU A 431 -12.99 -17.32 -18.82
C LEU A 431 -13.67 -17.72 -17.50
N MET A 432 -12.87 -17.99 -16.46
CA MET A 432 -13.38 -18.24 -15.11
C MET A 432 -14.25 -17.08 -14.62
N GLY A 433 -13.75 -15.84 -14.72
CA GLY A 433 -14.47 -14.64 -14.31
C GLY A 433 -15.78 -14.46 -15.07
N GLY A 434 -15.80 -14.74 -16.38
CA GLY A 434 -16.99 -14.73 -17.22
C GLY A 434 -18.06 -15.74 -16.76
N ILE A 435 -17.66 -16.99 -16.50
CA ILE A 435 -18.58 -18.03 -16.00
C ILE A 435 -19.15 -17.63 -14.63
N VAL A 436 -18.30 -17.19 -13.70
CA VAL A 436 -18.72 -16.76 -12.36
C VAL A 436 -19.67 -15.57 -12.45
N TYR A 437 -19.38 -14.58 -13.31
CA TYR A 437 -20.24 -13.42 -13.51
C TYR A 437 -21.62 -13.77 -14.06
N LEU A 438 -21.69 -14.66 -15.07
CA LEU A 438 -22.95 -15.12 -15.62
C LEU A 438 -23.76 -15.93 -14.59
N SER A 439 -23.07 -16.80 -13.83
CA SER A 439 -23.69 -17.56 -12.74
C SER A 439 -24.22 -16.67 -11.64
N GLN A 440 -23.48 -15.61 -11.27
CA GLN A 440 -23.91 -14.59 -10.30
C GLN A 440 -25.23 -13.94 -10.73
N GLY A 441 -25.34 -13.54 -11.99
CA GLY A 441 -26.58 -12.96 -12.53
C GLY A 441 -27.77 -13.92 -12.49
N GLN A 442 -27.57 -15.24 -12.70
CA GLN A 442 -28.62 -16.24 -12.60
C GLN A 442 -29.05 -16.48 -11.14
N LEU A 443 -28.10 -16.56 -10.19
CA LEU A 443 -28.40 -16.74 -8.78
C LEU A 443 -29.15 -15.53 -8.19
N GLU A 444 -28.79 -14.33 -8.63
CA GLU A 444 -29.46 -13.08 -8.26
C GLU A 444 -30.93 -13.07 -8.74
N LYS A 445 -31.17 -13.45 -10.00
CA LYS A 445 -32.53 -13.56 -10.57
C LYS A 445 -33.39 -14.58 -9.81
N ARG A 446 -32.80 -15.61 -9.20
CA ARG A 446 -33.48 -16.60 -8.36
C ARG A 446 -33.71 -16.10 -6.92
N GLY A 447 -33.34 -14.86 -6.59
CA GLY A 447 -33.52 -14.28 -5.26
C GLY A 447 -32.60 -14.87 -4.18
N MET A 448 -31.50 -15.49 -4.58
CA MET A 448 -30.55 -16.08 -3.61
C MET A 448 -29.84 -14.97 -2.80
N ILE A 449 -29.76 -15.14 -1.48
CA ILE A 449 -29.09 -14.21 -0.55
C ILE A 449 -27.60 -14.14 -0.88
N GLU A 450 -27.00 -12.96 -0.74
CA GLU A 450 -25.62 -12.64 -1.13
C GLU A 450 -24.58 -13.58 -0.52
N LEU A 451 -24.79 -14.03 0.73
CA LEU A 451 -23.91 -14.99 1.41
C LEU A 451 -23.86 -16.33 0.65
N TRP A 452 -25.03 -16.89 0.29
CA TRP A 452 -25.09 -18.16 -0.44
C TRP A 452 -24.57 -18.03 -1.87
N GLN A 453 -24.75 -16.85 -2.50
CA GLN A 453 -24.12 -16.57 -3.78
C GLN A 453 -22.60 -16.69 -3.68
N LEU A 454 -21.97 -16.08 -2.67
CA LEU A 454 -20.50 -16.15 -2.50
C LEU A 454 -20.03 -17.57 -2.16
N ILE A 455 -20.75 -18.28 -1.30
CA ILE A 455 -20.42 -19.67 -0.95
C ILE A 455 -20.48 -20.60 -2.18
N ALA A 456 -21.35 -20.33 -3.12
CA ALA A 456 -21.45 -21.12 -4.37
C ALA A 456 -20.44 -20.65 -5.42
N LEU A 457 -20.27 -19.33 -5.59
CA LEU A 457 -19.46 -18.75 -6.69
C LEU A 457 -17.97 -18.86 -6.46
N ILE A 458 -17.48 -18.75 -5.21
CA ILE A 458 -16.04 -18.82 -4.92
C ILE A 458 -15.48 -20.21 -5.24
N PRO A 459 -16.08 -21.34 -4.78
CA PRO A 459 -15.62 -22.67 -5.16
C PRO A 459 -15.80 -22.94 -6.66
N LEU A 460 -16.92 -22.48 -7.27
CA LEU A 460 -17.13 -22.59 -8.71
C LEU A 460 -15.97 -21.92 -9.48
N GLY A 461 -15.60 -20.69 -9.10
CA GLY A 461 -14.46 -20.00 -9.69
C GLY A 461 -13.17 -20.77 -9.53
N ALA A 462 -12.86 -21.29 -8.33
CA ALA A 462 -11.66 -22.07 -8.08
C ALA A 462 -11.60 -23.34 -8.97
N ILE A 463 -12.71 -24.07 -9.07
CA ILE A 463 -12.80 -25.27 -9.91
C ILE A 463 -12.61 -24.91 -11.39
N CYS A 464 -13.31 -23.88 -11.90
CA CYS A 464 -13.17 -23.42 -13.28
C CYS A 464 -11.74 -22.99 -13.58
N TYR A 465 -11.10 -22.22 -12.68
CA TYR A 465 -9.72 -21.79 -12.88
C TYR A 465 -8.74 -22.97 -12.92
N ILE A 466 -8.88 -23.93 -12.02
CA ILE A 466 -8.05 -25.15 -12.02
C ILE A 466 -8.23 -25.91 -13.33
N LEU A 467 -9.47 -26.12 -13.79
CA LEU A 467 -9.75 -26.82 -15.04
C LEU A 467 -9.15 -26.10 -16.25
N PHE A 468 -9.36 -24.79 -16.40
CA PHE A 468 -8.76 -24.03 -17.49
C PHE A 468 -7.23 -23.98 -17.39
N SER A 469 -6.68 -23.92 -16.19
CA SER A 469 -5.23 -23.93 -15.99
C SER A 469 -4.61 -25.28 -16.32
N LEU A 470 -5.29 -26.40 -16.08
CA LEU A 470 -4.86 -27.72 -16.50
C LEU A 470 -4.79 -27.86 -18.04
N LEU A 471 -5.65 -27.11 -18.76
CA LEU A 471 -5.65 -27.08 -20.22
C LEU A 471 -4.59 -26.13 -20.80
N LEU A 472 -4.50 -24.91 -20.25
CA LEU A 472 -3.72 -23.80 -20.81
C LEU A 472 -2.36 -23.61 -20.15
N ASN A 473 -2.21 -23.94 -18.83
CA ASN A 473 -1.07 -23.62 -17.98
C ASN A 473 -0.37 -24.85 -17.40
N ARG A 474 -0.31 -25.96 -18.13
CA ARG A 474 0.29 -27.23 -17.65
C ARG A 474 1.71 -27.06 -17.07
N LYS A 475 2.51 -26.15 -17.65
CA LYS A 475 3.89 -25.87 -17.20
C LYS A 475 3.91 -25.23 -15.80
N ASP A 476 3.02 -24.29 -15.52
CA ASP A 476 3.00 -23.56 -14.24
C ASP A 476 2.49 -24.44 -13.11
N ILE A 477 1.49 -25.27 -13.39
CA ILE A 477 0.99 -26.27 -12.44
C ILE A 477 2.10 -27.29 -12.10
N LYS A 478 2.88 -27.74 -13.08
CA LYS A 478 3.99 -28.66 -12.84
C LYS A 478 5.05 -28.00 -11.93
N THR A 479 5.40 -26.76 -12.19
CA THR A 479 6.32 -25.98 -11.35
C THR A 479 5.83 -25.83 -9.90
N LEU A 480 4.52 -25.59 -9.71
CA LEU A 480 3.90 -25.52 -8.38
C LEU A 480 3.94 -26.87 -7.65
N MET A 481 3.70 -27.96 -8.37
CA MET A 481 3.81 -29.33 -7.80
C MET A 481 5.25 -29.70 -7.41
N GLU A 482 6.24 -29.19 -8.13
CA GLU A 482 7.67 -29.37 -7.82
C GLU A 482 8.13 -28.53 -6.61
N LEU A 483 7.47 -27.39 -6.34
CA LEU A 483 7.72 -26.55 -5.17
C LEU A 483 7.10 -27.10 -3.88
N ASN A 484 6.30 -28.18 -3.95
CA ASN A 484 5.67 -28.77 -2.78
C ASN A 484 6.75 -29.40 -1.84
N PRO A 485 6.97 -28.85 -0.63
CA PRO A 485 8.03 -29.32 0.29
C PRO A 485 7.83 -30.75 0.77
N LEU A 486 6.64 -31.31 0.65
CA LEU A 486 6.33 -32.70 1.03
C LEU A 486 6.98 -33.74 0.10
N LYS A 487 7.30 -33.39 -1.15
CA LYS A 487 8.03 -34.28 -2.09
C LYS A 487 9.55 -34.24 -1.92
N ARG A 488 10.12 -33.23 -1.27
CA ARG A 488 11.57 -33.13 -0.98
C ARG A 488 12.03 -33.97 0.23
N LYS A 489 11.13 -34.51 1.03
CA LYS A 489 11.45 -35.39 2.16
C LYS A 489 11.50 -36.90 1.81
N GLY A 490 11.33 -37.23 0.53
CA GLY A 490 11.32 -38.62 0.03
C GLY A 490 12.44 -38.95 -0.96
N MET A 491 13.53 -38.15 -1.03
CA MET A 491 14.80 -38.53 -1.70
C MET A 491 15.98 -38.37 -0.77
#